data_1113be3369eb2ae5a506138e77612f82
#
_entry.id   1113be3369eb2ae5a506138e77612f82
#
_cell.length_a   1.000
_cell.length_b   1.000
_cell.length_c   1.000
_cell.angle_alpha   90.00
_cell.angle_beta   90.00
_cell.angle_gamma   90.00
#
_symmetry.space_group_name_H-M   'P 1'
#
loop_
_entity.id
_entity.type
_entity.pdbx_description
1 polymer ?
#
loop_
_entity_poly.entity_id
_entity_poly.type
_entity_poly.pdbx_seq_one_letter_code
_entity_poly.pdbx_strand_id
1 'polypeptide(L)' 'MNISIHDVTDITIENVGKAKNGTTWRSIKIKGRGGIHEVTLFAAMDDPENLEITLGEQQ' A
#
# COMPACT_ATOMS: atom_id res chain seq x y z
N MET A 1 14.57 4.81 3.36
CA MET A 1 13.70 4.63 4.55
C MET A 1 13.31 3.17 4.68
N ASN A 2 13.46 2.62 5.85
CA ASN A 2 13.03 1.24 6.11
C ASN A 2 11.97 1.24 7.20
N ILE A 3 10.94 0.45 6.99
CA ILE A 3 9.85 0.30 7.95
C ILE A 3 9.77 -1.18 8.29
N SER A 4 9.80 -1.49 9.58
CA SER A 4 9.70 -2.87 10.04
C SER A 4 8.49 -3.01 10.96
N ILE A 5 7.63 -3.95 10.64
CA ILE A 5 6.44 -4.23 11.42
C ILE A 5 6.50 -5.70 11.81
N HIS A 6 6.41 -5.96 13.12
CA HIS A 6 6.59 -7.31 13.66
C HIS A 6 5.26 -8.00 13.96
N ASP A 7 5.29 -9.32 13.91
CA ASP A 7 4.14 -10.17 14.24
C ASP A 7 2.92 -9.87 13.37
N VAL A 8 3.17 -9.74 12.07
CA VAL A 8 2.11 -9.46 11.10
C VAL A 8 1.21 -10.69 10.94
N THR A 9 -0.10 -10.47 11.06
CA THR A 9 -1.09 -11.53 10.89
C THR A 9 -1.92 -11.37 9.62
N ASP A 10 -2.11 -10.14 9.16
CA ASP A 10 -2.91 -9.87 7.98
C ASP A 10 -2.34 -8.71 7.19
N ILE A 11 -2.39 -8.82 5.88
CA ILE A 11 -2.03 -7.74 4.96
C ILE A 11 -3.19 -7.57 3.99
N THR A 12 -3.75 -6.37 3.93
CA THR A 12 -4.84 -6.05 3.02
C THR A 12 -4.37 -4.96 2.07
N ILE A 13 -4.40 -5.26 0.78
CA ILE A 13 -4.06 -4.29 -0.26
C ILE A 13 -5.36 -3.79 -0.84
N GLU A 14 -5.63 -2.49 -0.67
CA GLU A 14 -6.88 -1.92 -1.14
C GLU A 14 -6.81 -1.57 -2.62
N ASN A 15 -7.97 -1.39 -3.24
CA ASN A 15 -8.05 -0.98 -4.63
C ASN A 15 -7.54 0.44 -4.79
N VAL A 16 -7.04 0.73 -5.99
CA VAL A 16 -6.62 2.09 -6.34
C VAL A 16 -7.82 3.03 -6.27
N GLY A 17 -7.65 4.15 -5.56
CA GLY A 17 -8.66 5.18 -5.47
C GLY A 17 -8.26 6.39 -6.29
N LYS A 18 -9.25 7.20 -6.67
CA LYS A 18 -9.01 8.41 -7.44
C LYS A 18 -9.93 9.52 -6.96
N ALA A 19 -9.35 10.67 -6.62
CA ALA A 19 -10.10 11.83 -6.21
C ALA A 19 -10.59 12.62 -7.42
N LYS A 20 -11.53 13.54 -7.19
CA LYS A 20 -12.07 14.38 -8.27
C LYS A 20 -11.00 15.22 -8.96
N ASN A 21 -9.97 15.60 -8.22
CA ASN A 21 -8.88 16.40 -8.79
C ASN A 21 -7.85 15.58 -9.54
N GLY A 22 -8.08 14.26 -9.66
CA GLY A 22 -7.18 13.37 -10.38
C GLY A 22 -6.16 12.66 -9.51
N THR A 23 -6.01 13.06 -8.24
CA THR A 23 -5.07 12.40 -7.34
C THR A 23 -5.39 10.91 -7.24
N THR A 24 -4.40 10.09 -7.46
CA THR A 24 -4.54 8.63 -7.46
C THR A 24 -3.69 8.05 -6.35
N TRP A 25 -4.30 7.16 -5.55
CA TRP A 25 -3.61 6.59 -4.39
C TRP A 25 -4.00 5.13 -4.18
N ARG A 26 -3.22 4.45 -3.36
CA ARG A 26 -3.50 3.10 -2.93
C ARG A 26 -3.05 2.94 -1.49
N SER A 27 -3.85 2.26 -0.68
CA SER A 27 -3.52 2.02 0.72
C SER A 27 -3.28 0.54 0.97
N ILE A 28 -2.34 0.28 1.88
CA ILE A 28 -2.04 -1.06 2.34
C ILE A 28 -2.24 -1.06 3.84
N LYS A 29 -3.07 -1.96 4.34
CA LYS A 29 -3.30 -2.11 5.78
C LYS A 29 -2.60 -3.36 6.27
N ILE A 30 -1.86 -3.21 7.35
CA ILE A 30 -1.05 -4.29 7.91
C ILE A 30 -1.44 -4.44 9.37
N LYS A 31 -1.97 -5.62 9.72
CA LYS A 31 -2.31 -5.92 11.10
C LYS A 31 -1.14 -6.66 11.74
N GLY A 32 -0.63 -6.09 12.80
CA GLY A 32 0.51 -6.67 13.50
C GLY A 32 0.52 -6.28 14.95
N ARG A 33 1.67 -6.44 15.60
CA ARG A 33 1.82 -6.07 17.00
C ARG A 33 1.50 -4.59 17.17
N GLY A 34 0.66 -4.27 18.12
CA GLY A 34 0.29 -2.89 18.41
C GLY A 34 -0.89 -2.36 17.63
N GLY A 35 -1.50 -3.18 16.75
CA GLY A 35 -2.72 -2.79 16.05
C GLY A 35 -2.59 -2.79 14.54
N ILE A 36 -3.34 -1.91 13.90
CA ILE A 36 -3.38 -1.82 12.44
C ILE A 36 -2.54 -0.62 11.98
N HIS A 37 -1.65 -0.88 11.04
CA HIS A 37 -0.82 0.15 10.42
C HIS A 37 -1.31 0.37 8.99
N GLU A 38 -1.43 1.62 8.59
CA GLU A 38 -1.86 1.93 7.23
C GLU A 38 -0.78 2.73 6.51
N VAL A 39 -0.47 2.33 5.29
CA VAL A 39 0.45 3.06 4.43
C VAL A 39 -0.33 3.50 3.20
N THR A 40 -0.35 4.80 2.92
CA THR A 40 -1.01 5.34 1.74
C THR A 40 0.05 5.81 0.76
N LEU A 41 -0.08 5.34 -0.48
CA LEU A 41 0.87 5.62 -1.54
C LEU A 41 0.20 6.44 -2.63
N PHE A 42 0.82 7.53 -3.02
CA PHE A 42 0.29 8.39 -4.08
C PHE A 42 1.07 8.14 -5.37
N ALA A 43 0.34 7.98 -6.47
CA ALA A 43 0.95 7.65 -7.74
C ALA A 43 1.72 8.84 -8.31
N ALA A 44 2.89 8.55 -8.88
CA ALA A 44 3.60 9.56 -9.66
C ALA A 44 2.75 9.89 -10.89
N MET A 45 2.59 11.18 -11.18
CA MET A 45 1.83 11.67 -12.33
C MET A 45 0.38 11.17 -12.34
N ASP A 46 -0.15 10.83 -11.18
CA ASP A 46 -1.50 10.30 -11.00
C ASP A 46 -1.82 9.11 -11.91
N ASP A 47 -0.79 8.34 -12.27
CA ASP A 47 -0.94 7.17 -13.11
C ASP A 47 -1.17 5.93 -12.26
N PRO A 48 -2.36 5.28 -12.34
CA PRO A 48 -2.66 4.12 -11.50
C PRO A 48 -1.73 2.94 -11.79
N GLU A 49 -1.12 2.85 -12.96
CA GLU A 49 -0.17 1.78 -13.24
C GLU A 49 1.05 1.83 -12.33
N ASN A 50 1.39 3.02 -11.81
CA ASN A 50 2.50 3.17 -10.89
C ASN A 50 2.19 2.60 -9.50
N LEU A 51 0.94 2.21 -9.24
CA LEU A 51 0.52 1.63 -7.98
C LEU A 51 0.26 0.13 -8.08
N GLU A 52 0.67 -0.49 -9.19
CA GLU A 52 0.55 -1.93 -9.31
C GLU A 52 1.47 -2.63 -8.32
N ILE A 53 0.98 -3.73 -7.76
CA ILE A 53 1.75 -4.52 -6.82
C ILE A 53 2.45 -5.64 -7.56
N THR A 54 3.76 -5.67 -7.44
CA THR A 54 4.57 -6.73 -8.04
C THR A 54 5.13 -7.58 -6.91
N LEU A 55 4.89 -8.88 -6.96
CA LEU A 55 5.46 -9.80 -5.99
C LEU A 55 6.85 -10.21 -6.47
N GLY A 56 7.81 -10.12 -5.56
CA GLY A 56 9.15 -10.54 -5.88
C GLY A 56 9.25 -12.05 -6.04
N GLU A 57 10.28 -12.49 -6.76
CA GLU A 57 10.52 -13.91 -6.88
C GLU A 57 10.97 -14.50 -5.55
N GLN A 58 10.50 -15.69 -5.27
CA GLN A 58 10.92 -16.42 -4.08
C GLN A 58 12.04 -17.37 -4.46
N GLN A 59 13.07 -17.34 -3.66
CA GLN A 59 14.25 -18.17 -3.86
C GLN A 59 14.20 -19.40 -2.97
#